data_6503bc1e0f6768e04c2c038afde44252
#
_entry.id   6503bc1e0f6768e04c2c038afde44252
#
_cell.length_a   1.000
_cell.length_b   1.000
_cell.length_c   1.000
_cell.angle_alpha   90.00
_cell.angle_beta   90.00
_cell.angle_gamma   90.00
#
_symmetry.space_group_name_H-M   'P 1'
#
loop_
_entity.id
_entity.type
_entity.pdbx_description
1 polymer ?
#
loop_
_entity_poly.entity_id
_entity_poly.type
_entity_poly.pdbx_seq_one_letter_code
_entity_poly.pdbx_strand_id
1 'polypeptide(L)'
;MMNERDALWSFRLAVRDAQDAGWLPYERETGRRFQVLGSDVAVPVLREFVTLLCLEGLTADLLVAMDETLPYVGLHIDDPDTNLWLYPSVNTGEVIIGVRGGRHPHYSCDRILPYRDLTSAALESLFIEQLRLALCPTLPLI
;
A
#
# COMPACT_ATOMS: atom_id res chain seq x y z
N MET A 1 -12.19 18.61 7.86
CA MET A 1 -12.59 18.78 6.46
C MET A 1 -11.97 17.67 5.61
N MET A 2 -12.77 17.04 4.79
CA MET A 2 -12.34 15.97 3.88
C MET A 2 -11.55 16.60 2.73
N ASN A 3 -10.39 16.05 2.41
CA ASN A 3 -9.63 16.52 1.25
C ASN A 3 -10.22 15.93 -0.03
N GLU A 4 -9.77 16.41 -1.19
CA GLU A 4 -10.28 15.98 -2.49
C GLU A 4 -10.17 14.47 -2.70
N ARG A 5 -9.05 13.87 -2.28
CA ARG A 5 -8.79 12.44 -2.39
C ARG A 5 -9.79 11.63 -1.57
N ASP A 6 -10.07 12.07 -0.34
CA ASP A 6 -11.03 11.40 0.54
C ASP A 6 -12.44 11.48 -0.03
N ALA A 7 -12.80 12.61 -0.62
CA ALA A 7 -14.09 12.79 -1.27
C ALA A 7 -14.27 11.84 -2.47
N LEU A 8 -13.24 11.69 -3.29
CA LEU A 8 -13.26 10.76 -4.43
C LEU A 8 -13.37 9.31 -3.96
N TRP A 9 -12.67 8.98 -2.88
CA TRP A 9 -12.71 7.63 -2.32
C TRP A 9 -14.09 7.30 -1.78
N SER A 10 -14.72 8.24 -1.07
CA SER A 10 -16.10 8.10 -0.57
C SER A 10 -17.10 7.94 -1.70
N PHE A 11 -16.93 8.69 -2.78
CA PHE A 11 -17.76 8.57 -3.97
C PHE A 11 -17.63 7.17 -4.59
N ARG A 12 -16.41 6.65 -4.67
CA ARG A 12 -16.17 5.31 -5.19
C ARG A 12 -16.89 4.25 -4.36
N LEU A 13 -16.91 4.40 -3.03
CA LEU A 13 -17.65 3.51 -2.15
C LEU A 13 -19.15 3.57 -2.43
N ALA A 14 -19.68 4.76 -2.64
CA ALA A 14 -21.09 4.93 -2.97
C ALA A 14 -21.46 4.24 -4.28
N VAL A 15 -20.58 4.34 -5.29
CA VAL A 15 -20.77 3.64 -6.57
C VAL A 15 -20.78 2.12 -6.35
N ARG A 16 -19.87 1.61 -5.56
CA ARG A 16 -19.80 0.18 -5.23
C ARG A 16 -21.07 -0.30 -4.53
N ASP A 17 -21.57 0.48 -3.57
CA ASP A 17 -22.80 0.15 -2.88
C ASP A 17 -23.97 0.08 -3.84
N ALA A 18 -24.04 1.01 -4.79
CA ALA A 18 -25.08 1.01 -5.82
C ALA A 18 -24.97 -0.22 -6.73
N GLN A 19 -23.73 -0.64 -7.06
CA GLN A 19 -23.50 -1.86 -7.84
C GLN A 19 -23.94 -3.11 -7.05
N ASP A 20 -23.58 -3.18 -5.78
CA ASP A 20 -23.97 -4.31 -4.92
C ASP A 20 -25.49 -4.39 -4.73
N ALA A 21 -26.17 -3.24 -4.72
CA ALA A 21 -27.63 -3.18 -4.65
C ALA A 21 -28.31 -3.48 -5.97
N GLY A 22 -27.57 -3.65 -7.05
CA GLY A 22 -28.12 -3.93 -8.38
C GLY A 22 -28.60 -2.71 -9.14
N TRP A 23 -28.30 -1.50 -8.65
CA TRP A 23 -28.73 -0.26 -9.30
C TRP A 23 -27.81 0.19 -10.42
N LEU A 24 -26.54 -0.23 -10.36
CA LEU A 24 -25.53 0.07 -11.38
C LEU A 24 -24.89 -1.22 -11.87
N PRO A 25 -24.38 -1.22 -13.12
CA PRO A 25 -23.64 -2.38 -13.62
C PRO A 25 -22.47 -2.73 -12.74
N TYR A 26 -22.20 -4.02 -12.58
CA TYR A 26 -21.14 -4.54 -11.75
C TYR A 26 -19.99 -5.05 -12.59
N GLU A 27 -18.86 -4.35 -12.53
CA GLU A 27 -17.63 -4.80 -13.18
C GLU A 27 -16.45 -4.33 -12.32
N ARG A 28 -15.87 -5.27 -11.55
CA ARG A 28 -14.81 -4.96 -10.60
C ARG A 28 -13.42 -5.36 -11.09
N GLU A 29 -13.10 -4.98 -12.31
CA GLU A 29 -11.79 -5.31 -12.87
C GLU A 29 -10.64 -4.71 -12.04
N THR A 30 -10.78 -3.49 -11.55
CA THR A 30 -9.76 -2.83 -10.72
C THR A 30 -9.49 -3.62 -9.44
N GLY A 31 -10.55 -4.08 -8.78
CA GLY A 31 -10.40 -4.89 -7.58
C GLY A 31 -9.72 -6.22 -7.87
N ARG A 32 -10.07 -6.84 -9.00
CA ARG A 32 -9.46 -8.09 -9.43
C ARG A 32 -7.97 -7.90 -9.74
N ARG A 33 -7.61 -6.83 -10.45
CA ARG A 33 -6.21 -6.51 -10.75
C ARG A 33 -5.41 -6.32 -9.47
N PHE A 34 -5.98 -5.60 -8.51
CA PHE A 34 -5.29 -5.40 -7.23
C PHE A 34 -5.15 -6.71 -6.46
N GLN A 35 -6.16 -7.58 -6.47
CA GLN A 35 -6.06 -8.88 -5.82
C GLN A 35 -4.95 -9.73 -6.43
N VAL A 36 -4.84 -9.75 -7.74
CA VAL A 36 -3.79 -10.50 -8.43
C VAL A 36 -2.41 -9.91 -8.09
N LEU A 37 -2.26 -8.59 -8.20
CA LEU A 37 -1.01 -7.91 -7.84
C LEU A 37 -0.65 -8.19 -6.37
N GLY A 38 -1.61 -8.05 -5.47
CA GLY A 38 -1.38 -8.26 -4.06
C GLY A 38 -0.93 -9.69 -3.75
N SER A 39 -1.68 -10.67 -4.23
CA SER A 39 -1.40 -12.08 -3.94
C SER A 39 -0.13 -12.57 -4.62
N ASP A 40 0.07 -12.23 -5.88
CA ASP A 40 1.12 -12.84 -6.70
C ASP A 40 2.44 -12.07 -6.64
N VAL A 41 2.39 -10.77 -6.39
CA VAL A 41 3.59 -9.91 -6.45
C VAL A 41 3.87 -9.25 -5.10
N ALA A 42 2.93 -8.48 -4.57
CA ALA A 42 3.18 -7.66 -3.39
C ALA A 42 3.37 -8.47 -2.10
N VAL A 43 2.49 -9.43 -1.83
CA VAL A 43 2.57 -10.22 -0.59
C VAL A 43 3.87 -11.00 -0.49
N PRO A 44 4.34 -11.69 -1.54
CA PRO A 44 5.65 -12.37 -1.46
C PRO A 44 6.81 -11.42 -1.14
N VAL A 45 6.83 -10.24 -1.77
CA VAL A 45 7.89 -9.25 -1.50
C VAL A 45 7.78 -8.72 -0.07
N LEU A 46 6.58 -8.33 0.36
CA LEU A 46 6.36 -7.84 1.72
C LEU A 46 6.75 -8.88 2.78
N ARG A 47 6.47 -10.14 2.50
CA ARG A 47 6.81 -11.23 3.42
C ARG A 47 8.31 -11.35 3.61
N GLU A 48 9.09 -11.15 2.54
CA GLU A 48 10.56 -11.12 2.64
C GLU A 48 11.02 -9.96 3.52
N PHE A 49 10.44 -8.78 3.36
CA PHE A 49 10.76 -7.62 4.20
C PHE A 49 10.43 -7.87 5.67
N VAL A 50 9.26 -8.45 5.96
CA VAL A 50 8.88 -8.78 7.33
C VAL A 50 9.90 -9.75 7.94
N THR A 51 10.28 -10.77 7.20
CA THR A 51 11.28 -11.75 7.67
C THR A 51 12.61 -11.06 7.96
N LEU A 52 13.08 -10.22 7.05
CA LEU A 52 14.34 -9.50 7.20
C LEU A 52 14.31 -8.59 8.43
N LEU A 53 13.24 -7.83 8.59
CA LEU A 53 13.10 -6.92 9.72
C LEU A 53 13.07 -7.67 11.06
N CYS A 54 12.39 -8.81 11.10
CA CYS A 54 12.36 -9.65 12.30
C CYS A 54 13.73 -10.23 12.61
N LEU A 55 14.49 -10.63 11.59
CA LEU A 55 15.87 -11.11 11.76
C LEU A 55 16.78 -10.02 12.34
N GLU A 56 16.50 -8.77 12.04
CA GLU A 56 17.26 -7.63 12.57
C GLU A 56 16.74 -7.18 13.94
N GLY A 57 15.80 -7.90 14.54
CA GLY A 57 15.33 -7.63 15.89
C GLY A 57 14.14 -6.71 16.00
N LEU A 58 13.53 -6.33 14.88
CA LEU A 58 12.33 -5.51 14.89
C LEU A 58 11.09 -6.40 14.96
N THR A 59 10.02 -5.90 15.55
CA THR A 59 8.72 -6.58 15.52
C THR A 59 7.94 -6.05 14.32
N ALA A 60 7.74 -6.90 13.32
CA ALA A 60 7.08 -6.53 12.08
C ALA A 60 6.03 -7.58 11.71
N ASP A 61 4.90 -7.12 11.19
CA ASP A 61 3.78 -7.96 10.80
C ASP A 61 3.35 -7.65 9.37
N LEU A 62 2.95 -8.71 8.66
CA LEU A 62 2.33 -8.58 7.35
C LEU A 62 0.87 -8.21 7.51
N LEU A 63 0.41 -7.23 6.73
CA LEU A 63 -0.98 -6.80 6.72
C LEU A 63 -1.61 -7.20 5.38
N VAL A 64 -2.69 -7.98 5.42
CA VAL A 64 -3.41 -8.40 4.22
C VAL A 64 -4.89 -8.21 4.46
N ALA A 65 -5.51 -7.35 3.66
CA ALA A 65 -6.94 -7.06 3.73
C ALA A 65 -7.51 -7.00 2.31
N MET A 66 -7.50 -8.14 1.62
CA MET A 66 -7.87 -8.22 0.21
C MET A 66 -9.38 -8.27 0.00
N ASP A 67 -10.12 -8.74 1.01
CA ASP A 67 -11.58 -8.90 0.92
C ASP A 67 -12.34 -7.66 1.38
N GLU A 68 -11.61 -6.62 1.79
CA GLU A 68 -12.23 -5.38 2.25
C GLU A 68 -12.75 -4.55 1.07
N THR A 69 -13.69 -3.67 1.35
CA THR A 69 -14.18 -2.70 0.36
C THR A 69 -13.04 -1.79 -0.10
N LEU A 70 -12.13 -1.46 0.82
CA LEU A 70 -10.90 -0.74 0.55
C LEU A 70 -9.74 -1.71 0.74
N PRO A 71 -9.43 -2.53 -0.28
CA PRO A 71 -8.40 -3.55 -0.12
C PRO A 71 -7.02 -2.92 0.01
N TYR A 72 -6.18 -3.56 0.81
CA TYR A 72 -4.78 -3.15 0.93
C TYR A 72 -3.92 -4.35 1.33
N VAL A 73 -2.63 -4.22 1.07
CA VAL A 73 -1.60 -5.11 1.63
C VAL A 73 -0.46 -4.22 2.12
N GLY A 74 0.28 -4.69 3.10
CA GLY A 74 1.38 -3.90 3.63
C GLY A 74 2.09 -4.59 4.77
N LEU A 75 2.87 -3.80 5.49
CA LEU A 75 3.53 -4.25 6.71
C LEU A 75 3.47 -3.17 7.79
N HIS A 76 3.53 -3.61 9.03
CA HIS A 76 3.56 -2.74 10.19
C HIS A 76 4.78 -3.09 11.04
N ILE A 77 5.48 -2.06 11.50
CA ILE A 77 6.60 -2.19 12.45
C ILE A 77 6.17 -1.53 13.75
N ASP A 78 6.34 -2.24 14.87
CA ASP A 78 5.89 -1.74 16.18
C ASP A 78 6.71 -0.56 16.68
N ASP A 79 8.03 -0.63 16.58
CA ASP A 79 8.90 0.41 17.12
C ASP A 79 10.15 0.58 16.24
N PRO A 80 10.30 1.73 15.58
CA PRO A 80 9.36 2.85 15.58
C PRO A 80 8.07 2.53 14.81
N ASP A 81 6.94 3.04 15.27
CA ASP A 81 5.63 2.81 14.67
C ASP A 81 5.65 3.24 13.21
N THR A 82 5.58 2.28 12.32
CA THR A 82 5.75 2.50 10.89
C THR A 82 4.78 1.62 10.13
N ASN A 83 4.13 2.18 9.13
CA ASN A 83 3.25 1.44 8.24
C ASN A 83 3.64 1.68 6.80
N LEU A 84 3.70 0.61 6.03
CA LEU A 84 3.91 0.63 4.59
C LEU A 84 2.71 -0.06 3.95
N TRP A 85 2.01 0.63 3.05
CA TRP A 85 0.78 0.11 2.45
C TRP A 85 0.79 0.23 0.94
N LEU A 86 0.18 -0.78 0.28
CA LEU A 86 -0.26 -0.71 -1.10
C LEU A 86 -1.77 -0.74 -1.13
N TYR A 87 -2.38 0.15 -1.88
CA TYR A 87 -3.83 0.15 -2.08
C TYR A 87 -4.17 0.75 -3.44
N PRO A 88 -5.33 0.36 -4.01
CA PRO A 88 -5.70 0.86 -5.34
C PRO A 88 -6.01 2.35 -5.30
N SER A 89 -5.55 3.05 -6.32
CA SER A 89 -5.87 4.46 -6.50
C SER A 89 -7.33 4.63 -6.92
N VAL A 90 -7.86 5.84 -6.78
CA VAL A 90 -9.15 6.21 -7.37
C VAL A 90 -9.09 6.09 -8.89
N ASN A 91 -7.91 6.23 -9.48
CA ASN A 91 -7.69 5.99 -10.91
C ASN A 91 -7.47 4.50 -11.15
N THR A 92 -8.25 3.91 -12.05
CA THR A 92 -8.33 2.47 -12.21
C THR A 92 -7.04 1.78 -12.66
N GLY A 93 -6.11 2.51 -13.24
CA GLY A 93 -4.86 1.92 -13.72
C GLY A 93 -3.67 2.06 -12.78
N GLU A 94 -3.90 2.52 -11.54
CA GLU A 94 -2.81 2.92 -10.65
C GLU A 94 -2.94 2.36 -9.24
N VAL A 95 -1.80 2.21 -8.58
CA VAL A 95 -1.70 1.79 -7.18
C VAL A 95 -0.94 2.87 -6.41
N ILE A 96 -1.37 3.10 -5.19
CA ILE A 96 -0.68 3.98 -4.26
C ILE A 96 0.15 3.15 -3.31
N ILE A 97 1.40 3.53 -3.13
CA ILE A 97 2.31 2.93 -2.16
C ILE A 97 2.69 4.02 -1.17
N GLY A 98 2.23 3.88 0.06
CA GLY A 98 2.40 4.89 1.08
C GLY A 98 3.15 4.37 2.29
N VAL A 99 3.99 5.22 2.87
CA VAL A 99 4.63 4.96 4.14
C VAL A 99 4.27 6.06 5.13
N ARG A 100 4.05 5.67 6.39
CA ARG A 100 3.69 6.57 7.48
C ARG A 100 4.49 6.21 8.70
N GLY A 101 5.00 7.24 9.41
CA GLY A 101 5.73 7.05 10.64
C GLY A 101 7.21 6.80 10.42
N GLY A 102 7.81 6.03 11.31
CA GLY A 102 9.24 5.80 11.34
C GLY A 102 9.92 6.59 12.43
N ARG A 103 11.16 7.02 12.21
CA ARG A 103 11.91 7.81 13.21
C ARG A 103 11.22 9.14 13.51
N HIS A 104 10.49 9.67 12.54
CA HIS A 104 9.70 10.88 12.72
C HIS A 104 8.23 10.50 12.65
N PRO A 105 7.47 10.62 13.76
CA PRO A 105 6.09 10.13 13.81
C PRO A 105 5.15 10.72 12.77
N HIS A 106 5.46 11.93 12.29
CA HIS A 106 4.63 12.61 11.30
C HIS A 106 5.12 12.44 9.86
N TYR A 107 6.16 11.63 9.66
CA TYR A 107 6.67 11.37 8.32
C TYR A 107 5.62 10.65 7.48
N SER A 108 5.48 11.06 6.25
CA SER A 108 4.57 10.41 5.31
C SER A 108 5.07 10.65 3.88
N CYS A 109 4.99 9.61 3.07
CA CYS A 109 5.37 9.69 1.68
C CYS A 109 4.51 8.72 0.87
N ASP A 110 3.90 9.22 -0.21
CA ASP A 110 3.12 8.40 -1.13
C ASP A 110 3.78 8.39 -2.50
N ARG A 111 3.72 7.24 -3.14
CA ARG A 111 4.10 7.08 -4.55
C ARG A 111 2.92 6.50 -5.29
N ILE A 112 2.68 6.96 -6.51
CA ILE A 112 1.60 6.49 -7.36
C ILE A 112 2.23 5.86 -8.60
N LEU A 113 1.90 4.61 -8.87
CA LEU A 113 2.49 3.87 -9.97
C LEU A 113 1.42 3.13 -10.76
N PRO A 114 1.56 3.04 -12.09
CA PRO A 114 0.66 2.21 -12.87
C PRO A 114 0.91 0.73 -12.61
N TYR A 115 -0.14 -0.08 -12.73
CA TYR A 115 -0.02 -1.53 -12.52
C TYR A 115 1.05 -2.17 -13.38
N ARG A 116 1.20 -1.71 -14.62
CA ARG A 116 2.18 -2.29 -15.56
C ARG A 116 3.64 -2.17 -15.08
N ASP A 117 3.92 -1.21 -14.20
CA ASP A 117 5.28 -0.99 -13.69
C ASP A 117 5.55 -1.73 -12.37
N LEU A 118 4.55 -2.45 -11.83
CA LEU A 118 4.65 -3.09 -10.52
C LEU A 118 5.10 -4.54 -10.66
N THR A 119 6.37 -4.72 -10.91
CA THR A 119 7.01 -6.03 -10.85
C THR A 119 7.55 -6.28 -9.44
N SER A 120 7.93 -7.53 -9.15
CA SER A 120 8.55 -7.86 -7.85
C SER A 120 9.81 -7.03 -7.62
N ALA A 121 10.65 -6.88 -8.64
CA ALA A 121 11.90 -6.12 -8.53
C ALA A 121 11.62 -4.63 -8.30
N ALA A 122 10.63 -4.06 -8.99
CA ALA A 122 10.26 -2.65 -8.82
C ALA A 122 9.72 -2.39 -7.42
N LEU A 123 8.86 -3.27 -6.91
CA LEU A 123 8.32 -3.14 -5.56
C LEU A 123 9.41 -3.28 -4.51
N GLU A 124 10.31 -4.23 -4.67
CA GLU A 124 11.43 -4.40 -3.75
C GLU A 124 12.27 -3.12 -3.66
N SER A 125 12.64 -2.55 -4.80
CA SER A 125 13.43 -1.31 -4.84
C SER A 125 12.69 -0.14 -4.19
N LEU A 126 11.40 -0.04 -4.45
CA LEU A 126 10.58 1.04 -3.91
C LEU A 126 10.40 0.90 -2.39
N PHE A 127 10.18 -0.31 -1.90
CA PHE A 127 10.05 -0.55 -0.47
C PHE A 127 11.36 -0.26 0.26
N ILE A 128 12.49 -0.64 -0.32
CA ILE A 128 13.82 -0.30 0.23
C ILE A 128 13.94 1.22 0.35
N GLU A 129 13.64 1.95 -0.72
CA GLU A 129 13.70 3.42 -0.71
C GLU A 129 12.82 4.01 0.38
N GLN A 130 11.56 3.62 0.43
CA GLN A 130 10.61 4.19 1.37
C GLN A 130 10.93 3.84 2.82
N LEU A 131 11.30 2.61 3.10
CA LEU A 131 11.65 2.20 4.46
C LEU A 131 12.98 2.81 4.92
N ARG A 132 13.93 2.96 4.02
CA ARG A 132 15.18 3.66 4.37
C ARG A 132 14.92 5.11 4.77
N LEU A 133 14.08 5.81 4.02
CA LEU A 133 13.74 7.20 4.32
C LEU A 133 12.99 7.32 5.65
N ALA A 134 12.15 6.34 5.97
CA ALA A 134 11.37 6.36 7.21
C ALA A 134 12.18 5.95 8.43
N LEU A 135 13.01 4.91 8.30
CA LEU A 135 13.64 4.25 9.44
C LEU A 135 15.09 4.66 9.69
N CYS A 136 15.83 4.96 8.63
CA CYS A 136 17.26 5.15 8.71
C CYS A 136 17.64 6.63 8.69
N PRO A 137 18.72 7.02 9.38
CA PRO A 137 19.19 8.40 9.27
C PRO A 137 19.62 8.66 7.84
N THR A 138 19.37 9.88 7.39
CA THR A 138 19.86 10.32 6.09
C THR A 138 21.37 10.37 6.18
N LEU A 139 22.04 9.49 5.45
CA LEU A 139 23.50 9.54 5.36
C LEU A 139 23.88 10.72 4.48
N PRO A 140 24.88 11.52 4.91
CA PRO A 140 25.35 12.57 4.02
C PRO A 140 25.93 11.94 2.75
N LEU A 141 25.52 12.49 1.63
CA LEU A 141 26.09 12.09 0.35
C LEU A 141 27.51 12.65 0.29
N ILE A 142 28.44 11.77 0.21
CA ILE A 142 29.84 12.14 0.08
C ILE A 142 30.19 12.26 -1.39
#